data_d289cadf04bc12f2ff56d87045706f0f
#
_entry.id   d289cadf04bc12f2ff56d87045706f0f
#
_cell.length_a   1.000
_cell.length_b   1.000
_cell.length_c   1.000
_cell.angle_alpha   90.00
_cell.angle_beta   90.00
_cell.angle_gamma   90.00
#
_symmetry.space_group_name_H-M   'P 1'
#
loop_
_entity.id
_entity.type
_entity.pdbx_description
1 polymer ?
#
loop_
_entity_poly.entity_id
_entity_poly.type
_entity_poly.pdbx_seq_one_letter_code
_entity_poly.pdbx_strand_id
1 'polypeptide(L)'
;MKRILSGIFILLSVLTFSKVSDKKVQRGKNNKLKDVELVFILDRSGSMQGLESDTIGGYNSMLLKQKKEKTGKVSVTTVLFDDQYELLYNQVPIDKIAPMTEKEYYVRGSTALLDAIGKTIMQIKANQEKKGNSEKVLFVIITDGMENASREYRLDTVKKLIEERKEKDKWEFLFLGANIDAIGTAGRLGIDSSRAAQYKSDKQGTVKNYEVLNEAIKEVRSGNELKDSWKKEIEEDVKNRGK
;
A
#
# COMPACT_ATOMS: atom_id res chain seq x y z
N MET A 1 -57.95 -49.86 69.74
CA MET A 1 -58.21 -49.58 68.37
C MET A 1 -57.79 -48.13 68.12
N LYS A 2 -56.61 -47.84 67.62
CA LYS A 2 -56.21 -46.55 67.09
C LYS A 2 -55.15 -46.82 65.99
N ARG A 3 -55.48 -46.57 64.76
CA ARG A 3 -54.62 -46.69 63.61
C ARG A 3 -53.74 -45.46 63.53
N ILE A 4 -52.45 -45.61 63.47
CA ILE A 4 -51.47 -44.56 63.21
C ILE A 4 -51.15 -44.61 61.72
N LEU A 5 -51.53 -43.56 60.98
CA LEU A 5 -51.07 -43.41 59.63
C LEU A 5 -49.70 -42.74 59.63
N SER A 6 -48.72 -43.44 59.06
CA SER A 6 -47.39 -42.93 58.80
C SER A 6 -47.37 -42.20 57.48
N GLY A 7 -47.17 -40.91 57.50
CA GLY A 7 -47.01 -40.09 56.28
C GLY A 7 -45.57 -40.12 55.80
N ILE A 8 -45.37 -40.61 54.57
CA ILE A 8 -44.08 -40.58 53.90
C ILE A 8 -43.95 -39.20 53.18
N PHE A 9 -43.00 -38.39 53.67
CA PHE A 9 -42.59 -37.18 52.98
C PHE A 9 -41.62 -37.54 51.85
N ILE A 10 -42.05 -37.43 50.62
CA ILE A 10 -41.17 -37.51 49.44
C ILE A 10 -40.58 -36.13 49.19
N LEU A 11 -39.28 -36.04 49.45
CA LEU A 11 -38.49 -34.80 49.13
C LEU A 11 -38.19 -34.77 47.64
N LEU A 12 -38.90 -33.91 46.89
CA LEU A 12 -38.64 -33.71 45.48
C LEU A 12 -37.45 -32.73 45.33
N SER A 13 -36.26 -33.26 45.06
CA SER A 13 -35.11 -32.43 44.71
C SER A 13 -35.26 -31.91 43.29
N VAL A 14 -35.52 -30.62 43.14
CA VAL A 14 -35.52 -29.93 41.85
C VAL A 14 -34.08 -29.71 41.43
N LEU A 15 -33.60 -30.54 40.50
CA LEU A 15 -32.35 -30.32 39.79
C LEU A 15 -32.53 -29.15 38.78
N THR A 16 -32.04 -27.96 39.12
CA THR A 16 -31.92 -26.85 38.22
C THR A 16 -30.80 -27.11 37.20
N PHE A 17 -31.16 -27.53 35.99
CA PHE A 17 -30.23 -27.56 34.89
C PHE A 17 -29.89 -26.12 34.50
N SER A 18 -28.71 -25.67 34.88
CA SER A 18 -28.10 -24.46 34.36
C SER A 18 -27.86 -24.64 32.86
N LYS A 19 -28.58 -23.88 32.00
CA LYS A 19 -28.28 -23.77 30.59
C LYS A 19 -26.90 -23.17 30.44
N VAL A 20 -25.93 -24.00 30.13
CA VAL A 20 -24.66 -23.55 29.58
C VAL A 20 -24.95 -22.90 28.23
N SER A 21 -24.85 -21.58 28.18
CA SER A 21 -24.95 -20.80 26.96
C SER A 21 -23.77 -21.20 26.07
N ASP A 22 -24.05 -21.99 25.03
CA ASP A 22 -23.11 -22.19 23.93
C ASP A 22 -22.75 -20.82 23.31
N LYS A 23 -21.64 -20.25 23.77
CA LYS A 23 -20.97 -19.19 23.04
C LYS A 23 -20.59 -19.78 21.68
N LYS A 24 -21.41 -19.51 20.64
CA LYS A 24 -21.00 -19.66 19.25
C LYS A 24 -19.65 -18.96 19.12
N VAL A 25 -18.59 -19.74 19.08
CA VAL A 25 -17.31 -19.31 18.57
C VAL A 25 -17.60 -18.80 17.16
N GLN A 26 -17.60 -17.49 16.99
CA GLN A 26 -17.63 -16.88 15.66
C GLN A 26 -16.40 -17.44 14.92
N ARG A 27 -16.64 -18.44 14.07
CA ARG A 27 -15.67 -18.86 13.07
C ARG A 27 -15.26 -17.61 12.32
N GLY A 28 -14.02 -17.21 12.51
CA GLY A 28 -13.42 -16.08 11.82
C GLY A 28 -13.79 -16.19 10.34
N LYS A 29 -14.27 -15.08 9.77
CA LYS A 29 -14.46 -14.94 8.32
C LYS A 29 -13.17 -15.46 7.70
N ASN A 30 -13.27 -16.49 6.89
CA ASN A 30 -12.20 -16.95 6.01
C ASN A 30 -11.87 -15.76 5.10
N ASN A 31 -10.99 -14.90 5.54
CA ASN A 31 -10.52 -13.76 4.77
C ASN A 31 -9.59 -14.37 3.71
N LYS A 32 -10.19 -14.85 2.61
CA LYS A 32 -9.43 -15.28 1.45
C LYS A 32 -8.55 -14.10 1.07
N LEU A 33 -7.24 -14.23 1.28
CA LEU A 33 -6.27 -13.19 0.93
C LEU A 33 -6.52 -12.80 -0.51
N LYS A 34 -6.81 -11.54 -0.73
CA LYS A 34 -7.03 -11.01 -2.08
C LYS A 34 -5.68 -10.93 -2.78
N ASP A 35 -5.70 -11.21 -4.07
CA ASP A 35 -4.56 -10.90 -4.92
C ASP A 35 -4.30 -9.39 -4.90
N VAL A 36 -3.03 -8.99 -4.89
CA VAL A 36 -2.62 -7.59 -4.76
C VAL A 36 -1.77 -7.20 -5.96
N GLU A 37 -2.09 -6.08 -6.58
CA GLU A 37 -1.22 -5.44 -7.55
C GLU A 37 -0.46 -4.29 -6.87
N LEU A 38 0.86 -4.38 -6.85
CA LEU A 38 1.76 -3.33 -6.40
C LEU A 38 2.16 -2.47 -7.59
N VAL A 39 1.85 -1.20 -7.54
CA VAL A 39 2.14 -0.25 -8.60
C VAL A 39 3.14 0.78 -8.10
N PHE A 40 4.34 0.78 -8.67
CA PHE A 40 5.39 1.73 -8.35
C PHE A 40 5.52 2.77 -9.45
N ILE A 41 5.48 4.05 -9.08
CA ILE A 41 5.76 5.19 -9.94
C ILE A 41 7.00 5.86 -9.36
N LEU A 42 8.14 5.64 -10.00
CA LEU A 42 9.46 6.03 -9.52
C LEU A 42 10.01 7.17 -10.37
N ASP A 43 10.25 8.29 -9.73
CA ASP A 43 10.92 9.44 -10.32
C ASP A 43 12.38 9.11 -10.63
N ARG A 44 12.80 9.42 -11.86
CA ARG A 44 14.21 9.42 -12.27
C ARG A 44 14.59 10.74 -12.93
N SER A 45 13.88 11.82 -12.60
CA SER A 45 14.22 13.15 -13.07
C SER A 45 15.53 13.68 -12.49
N GLY A 46 16.02 14.81 -13.02
CA GLY A 46 17.32 15.36 -12.66
C GLY A 46 17.55 15.59 -11.18
N SER A 47 16.50 15.83 -10.38
CA SER A 47 16.59 15.99 -8.91
C SER A 47 17.02 14.73 -8.19
N MET A 48 16.78 13.54 -8.76
CA MET A 48 17.20 12.25 -8.20
C MET A 48 18.69 11.95 -8.36
N GLN A 49 19.48 12.88 -8.93
CA GLN A 49 20.91 12.69 -9.14
C GLN A 49 21.66 12.43 -7.82
N GLY A 50 22.45 11.36 -7.83
CA GLY A 50 23.21 10.89 -6.65
C GLY A 50 22.45 9.92 -5.76
N LEU A 51 21.18 9.64 -6.05
CA LEU A 51 20.32 8.66 -5.35
C LEU A 51 20.07 7.38 -6.16
N GLU A 52 20.66 7.25 -7.34
CA GLU A 52 20.38 6.15 -8.28
C GLU A 52 20.65 4.80 -7.63
N SER A 53 21.84 4.61 -7.07
CA SER A 53 22.24 3.35 -6.43
C SER A 53 21.37 3.01 -5.21
N ASP A 54 20.96 4.02 -4.43
CA ASP A 54 20.16 3.84 -3.22
C ASP A 54 18.70 3.53 -3.60
N THR A 55 18.19 4.15 -4.65
CA THR A 55 16.86 3.85 -5.21
C THR A 55 16.80 2.44 -5.78
N ILE A 56 17.77 2.06 -6.62
CA ILE A 56 17.89 0.70 -7.18
C ILE A 56 18.02 -0.34 -6.06
N GLY A 57 18.93 -0.11 -5.11
CA GLY A 57 19.17 -1.01 -3.99
C GLY A 57 17.97 -1.17 -3.08
N GLY A 58 17.31 -0.06 -2.73
CA GLY A 58 16.12 -0.03 -1.90
C GLY A 58 14.93 -0.75 -2.55
N TYR A 59 14.64 -0.43 -3.81
CA TYR A 59 13.59 -1.07 -4.59
C TYR A 59 13.82 -2.59 -4.70
N ASN A 60 15.01 -3.02 -5.10
CA ASN A 60 15.35 -4.44 -5.25
C ASN A 60 15.28 -5.18 -3.91
N SER A 61 15.81 -4.58 -2.84
CA SER A 61 15.75 -5.17 -1.49
C SER A 61 14.32 -5.35 -1.00
N MET A 62 13.48 -4.35 -1.18
CA MET A 62 12.06 -4.41 -0.85
C MET A 62 11.36 -5.53 -1.64
N LEU A 63 11.53 -5.59 -2.96
CA LEU A 63 10.93 -6.65 -3.78
C LEU A 63 11.42 -8.04 -3.36
N LEU A 64 12.72 -8.18 -3.04
CA LEU A 64 13.27 -9.45 -2.57
C LEU A 64 12.62 -9.91 -1.25
N LYS A 65 12.37 -8.97 -0.32
CA LYS A 65 11.65 -9.25 0.93
C LYS A 65 10.20 -9.65 0.62
N GLN A 66 9.53 -8.91 -0.27
CA GLN A 66 8.15 -9.21 -0.67
C GLN A 66 8.00 -10.56 -1.39
N LYS A 67 9.00 -11.01 -2.17
CA LYS A 67 9.03 -12.37 -2.78
C LYS A 67 9.04 -13.50 -1.74
N LYS A 68 9.61 -13.26 -0.57
CA LYS A 68 9.68 -14.25 0.52
C LYS A 68 8.38 -14.35 1.32
N GLU A 69 7.52 -13.34 1.26
CA GLU A 69 6.23 -13.34 1.94
C GLU A 69 5.27 -14.33 1.27
N LYS A 70 4.66 -15.21 2.07
CA LYS A 70 3.73 -16.26 1.60
C LYS A 70 2.25 -15.83 1.66
N THR A 71 1.98 -14.56 1.47
CA THR A 71 0.63 -13.97 1.58
C THR A 71 0.07 -13.64 0.20
N GLY A 72 -0.87 -14.44 -0.31
CA GLY A 72 -1.59 -14.17 -1.56
C GLY A 72 -0.70 -14.09 -2.81
N LYS A 73 -1.32 -13.94 -3.96
CA LYS A 73 -0.60 -13.64 -5.21
C LYS A 73 -0.33 -12.15 -5.31
N VAL A 74 0.84 -11.81 -5.83
CA VAL A 74 1.23 -10.41 -6.06
C VAL A 74 1.69 -10.26 -7.49
N SER A 75 1.13 -9.27 -8.17
CA SER A 75 1.63 -8.74 -9.43
C SER A 75 2.27 -7.37 -9.20
N VAL A 76 3.26 -7.04 -10.02
CA VAL A 76 3.98 -5.77 -9.93
C VAL A 76 3.89 -5.05 -11.26
N THR A 77 3.50 -3.79 -11.18
CA THR A 77 3.64 -2.80 -12.25
C THR A 77 4.65 -1.76 -11.81
N THR A 78 5.63 -1.45 -12.63
CA THR A 78 6.64 -0.43 -12.33
C THR A 78 6.77 0.53 -13.48
N VAL A 79 6.60 1.79 -13.19
CA VAL A 79 6.79 2.91 -14.09
C VAL A 79 7.97 3.73 -13.62
N LEU A 80 8.89 4.00 -14.52
CA LEU A 80 9.95 4.99 -14.36
C LEU A 80 9.54 6.25 -15.12
N PHE A 81 9.69 7.41 -14.52
CA PHE A 81 9.32 8.64 -15.19
C PHE A 81 10.34 9.77 -14.96
N ASP A 82 10.46 10.59 -15.95
CA ASP A 82 11.11 11.89 -16.00
C ASP A 82 10.18 12.83 -16.80
N ASP A 83 10.62 13.43 -17.90
CA ASP A 83 9.75 14.02 -18.94
C ASP A 83 9.20 12.98 -19.92
N GLN A 84 9.53 11.71 -19.73
CA GLN A 84 9.03 10.56 -20.47
C GLN A 84 8.45 9.53 -19.52
N TYR A 85 7.51 8.74 -20.03
CA TYR A 85 6.86 7.63 -19.32
C TYR A 85 7.45 6.32 -19.81
N GLU A 86 8.00 5.51 -18.91
CA GLU A 86 8.52 4.17 -19.24
C GLU A 86 7.87 3.10 -18.35
N LEU A 87 7.15 2.19 -18.98
CA LEU A 87 6.53 1.05 -18.31
C LEU A 87 7.53 -0.11 -18.26
N LEU A 88 8.26 -0.22 -17.15
CA LEU A 88 9.28 -1.25 -16.98
C LEU A 88 8.65 -2.64 -16.76
N TYR A 89 7.64 -2.73 -15.91
CA TYR A 89 6.87 -3.95 -15.65
C TYR A 89 5.38 -3.66 -15.71
N ASN A 90 4.60 -4.56 -16.32
CA ASN A 90 3.15 -4.46 -16.43
C ASN A 90 2.49 -5.74 -15.90
N GLN A 91 2.00 -5.71 -14.66
CA GLN A 91 1.33 -6.83 -13.98
C GLN A 91 2.14 -8.13 -14.01
N VAL A 92 3.44 -8.05 -13.86
CA VAL A 92 4.33 -9.21 -13.84
C VAL A 92 4.25 -9.87 -12.45
N PRO A 93 4.04 -11.21 -12.36
CA PRO A 93 4.11 -11.91 -11.09
C PRO A 93 5.42 -11.59 -10.36
N ILE A 94 5.34 -11.31 -9.05
CA ILE A 94 6.49 -10.80 -8.29
C ILE A 94 7.70 -11.73 -8.31
N ASP A 95 7.48 -13.04 -8.36
CA ASP A 95 8.54 -14.06 -8.47
C ASP A 95 9.32 -13.99 -9.78
N LYS A 96 8.74 -13.43 -10.84
CA LYS A 96 9.33 -13.26 -12.15
C LYS A 96 10.01 -11.91 -12.39
N ILE A 97 9.90 -10.98 -11.45
CA ILE A 97 10.56 -9.67 -11.57
C ILE A 97 12.08 -9.85 -11.47
N ALA A 98 12.81 -9.36 -12.46
CA ALA A 98 14.26 -9.23 -12.40
C ALA A 98 14.68 -8.03 -11.52
N PRO A 99 15.85 -8.05 -10.89
CA PRO A 99 16.39 -6.86 -10.24
C PRO A 99 16.56 -5.70 -11.23
N MET A 100 16.15 -4.51 -10.83
CA MET A 100 16.42 -3.27 -11.57
C MET A 100 17.91 -2.94 -11.49
N THR A 101 18.48 -2.42 -12.56
CA THR A 101 19.90 -2.04 -12.66
C THR A 101 20.04 -0.61 -13.19
N GLU A 102 21.26 -0.11 -13.27
CA GLU A 102 21.57 1.19 -13.88
C GLU A 102 21.20 1.27 -15.38
N LYS A 103 20.91 0.16 -16.03
CA LYS A 103 20.42 0.14 -17.41
C LYS A 103 18.98 0.63 -17.52
N GLU A 104 18.16 0.30 -16.51
CA GLU A 104 16.75 0.70 -16.44
C GLU A 104 16.60 2.03 -15.71
N TYR A 105 17.27 2.18 -14.56
CA TYR A 105 17.15 3.38 -13.73
C TYR A 105 18.41 4.23 -13.83
N TYR A 106 18.32 5.32 -14.57
CA TYR A 106 19.32 6.37 -14.71
C TYR A 106 18.63 7.72 -14.76
N VAL A 107 19.25 8.73 -14.16
CA VAL A 107 18.67 10.06 -13.99
C VAL A 107 18.76 10.87 -15.28
N ARG A 108 17.65 11.55 -15.63
CA ARG A 108 17.58 12.49 -16.77
C ARG A 108 16.31 13.36 -16.69
N GLY A 109 16.28 14.44 -17.50
CA GLY A 109 15.06 15.19 -17.81
C GLY A 109 14.42 15.93 -16.63
N SER A 110 13.15 16.29 -16.86
CA SER A 110 12.30 17.04 -15.95
C SER A 110 11.22 16.11 -15.36
N THR A 111 10.32 16.63 -14.52
CA THR A 111 9.39 15.83 -13.71
C THR A 111 7.97 15.92 -14.26
N ALA A 112 7.53 14.96 -15.09
CA ALA A 112 6.16 14.85 -15.59
C ALA A 112 5.30 13.93 -14.70
N LEU A 113 5.13 14.31 -13.45
CA LEU A 113 4.47 13.50 -12.40
C LEU A 113 2.99 13.23 -12.71
N LEU A 114 2.25 14.26 -13.19
CA LEU A 114 0.82 14.11 -13.49
C LEU A 114 0.60 13.14 -14.65
N ASP A 115 1.43 13.22 -15.69
CA ASP A 115 1.38 12.30 -16.83
C ASP A 115 1.67 10.87 -16.38
N ALA A 116 2.69 10.67 -15.53
CA ALA A 116 3.04 9.36 -14.99
C ALA A 116 1.89 8.75 -14.19
N ILE A 117 1.29 9.50 -13.28
CA ILE A 117 0.17 9.03 -12.46
C ILE A 117 -1.06 8.75 -13.34
N GLY A 118 -1.47 9.71 -14.18
CA GLY A 118 -2.67 9.60 -15.00
C GLY A 118 -2.62 8.41 -15.96
N LYS A 119 -1.51 8.26 -16.71
CA LYS A 119 -1.29 7.11 -17.62
C LYS A 119 -1.33 5.78 -16.87
N THR A 120 -0.65 5.71 -15.73
CA THR A 120 -0.61 4.47 -14.95
C THR A 120 -1.99 4.09 -14.43
N ILE A 121 -2.77 5.01 -13.87
CA ILE A 121 -4.14 4.75 -13.42
C ILE A 121 -4.99 4.20 -14.56
N MET A 122 -4.95 4.84 -15.73
CA MET A 122 -5.72 4.40 -16.90
C MET A 122 -5.28 3.02 -17.39
N GLN A 123 -3.97 2.73 -17.38
CA GLN A 123 -3.42 1.43 -17.75
C GLN A 123 -3.90 0.31 -16.79
N ILE A 124 -3.80 0.52 -15.48
CA ILE A 124 -4.24 -0.49 -14.49
C ILE A 124 -5.74 -0.72 -14.58
N LYS A 125 -6.54 0.36 -14.70
CA LYS A 125 -7.98 0.25 -14.90
C LYS A 125 -8.33 -0.60 -16.11
N ALA A 126 -7.73 -0.31 -17.26
CA ALA A 126 -7.97 -1.07 -18.49
C ALA A 126 -7.57 -2.54 -18.35
N ASN A 127 -6.49 -2.83 -17.63
CA ASN A 127 -6.06 -4.19 -17.35
C ASN A 127 -7.06 -4.96 -16.46
N GLN A 128 -7.59 -4.33 -15.43
CA GLN A 128 -8.60 -4.92 -14.53
C GLN A 128 -9.92 -5.18 -15.27
N GLU A 129 -10.38 -4.24 -16.09
CA GLU A 129 -11.59 -4.40 -16.91
C GLU A 129 -11.46 -5.59 -17.87
N LYS A 130 -10.30 -5.76 -18.52
CA LYS A 130 -10.04 -6.91 -19.42
C LYS A 130 -10.03 -8.25 -18.68
N LYS A 131 -9.52 -8.28 -17.45
CA LYS A 131 -9.43 -9.51 -16.65
C LYS A 131 -10.71 -9.86 -15.92
N GLY A 132 -11.65 -8.92 -15.79
CA GLY A 132 -12.87 -9.08 -15.02
C GLY A 132 -12.60 -9.35 -13.54
N ASN A 133 -11.47 -8.86 -13.02
CA ASN A 133 -11.09 -9.07 -11.63
C ASN A 133 -10.90 -7.72 -10.90
N SER A 134 -11.07 -7.77 -9.58
CA SER A 134 -10.87 -6.66 -8.66
C SER A 134 -9.74 -6.99 -7.69
N GLU A 135 -8.51 -7.11 -8.19
CA GLU A 135 -7.32 -7.18 -7.32
C GLU A 135 -7.25 -5.91 -6.47
N LYS A 136 -6.78 -6.03 -5.22
CA LYS A 136 -6.48 -4.85 -4.43
C LYS A 136 -5.25 -4.17 -5.02
N VAL A 137 -5.35 -2.88 -5.29
CA VAL A 137 -4.24 -2.11 -5.88
C VAL A 137 -3.64 -1.19 -4.83
N LEU A 138 -2.32 -1.22 -4.72
CA LEU A 138 -1.55 -0.28 -3.93
C LEU A 138 -0.60 0.49 -4.84
N PHE A 139 -0.88 1.79 -5.04
CA PHE A 139 0.02 2.72 -5.69
C PHE A 139 1.04 3.26 -4.70
N VAL A 140 2.30 3.24 -5.10
CA VAL A 140 3.43 3.85 -4.39
C VAL A 140 4.10 4.86 -5.32
N ILE A 141 3.99 6.13 -5.00
CA ILE A 141 4.55 7.24 -5.78
C ILE A 141 5.74 7.78 -5.00
N ILE A 142 6.93 7.76 -5.61
CA ILE A 142 8.18 8.27 -5.01
C ILE A 142 8.76 9.32 -5.93
N THR A 143 8.94 10.53 -5.40
CA THR A 143 9.53 11.66 -6.13
C THR A 143 10.30 12.58 -5.18
N ASP A 144 11.32 13.27 -5.67
CA ASP A 144 11.99 14.36 -4.95
C ASP A 144 11.89 15.71 -5.68
N GLY A 145 11.14 15.73 -6.79
CA GLY A 145 10.92 16.89 -7.63
C GLY A 145 9.48 17.41 -7.64
N MET A 146 9.34 18.70 -7.94
CA MET A 146 8.02 19.28 -8.21
C MET A 146 7.60 18.99 -9.65
N GLU A 147 6.30 18.75 -9.85
CA GLU A 147 5.68 18.70 -11.17
C GLU A 147 6.05 19.92 -12.02
N ASN A 148 6.64 19.70 -13.20
CA ASN A 148 7.07 20.80 -14.07
C ASN A 148 7.06 20.48 -15.58
N ALA A 149 6.69 19.26 -15.98
CA ALA A 149 6.85 18.82 -17.36
C ALA A 149 5.65 18.06 -17.95
N SER A 150 4.58 17.82 -17.20
CA SER A 150 3.39 17.13 -17.69
C SER A 150 2.66 17.95 -18.79
N ARG A 151 2.20 17.25 -19.82
CA ARG A 151 1.54 17.82 -20.99
C ARG A 151 0.18 17.20 -21.31
N GLU A 152 -0.05 15.98 -20.88
CA GLU A 152 -1.26 15.21 -21.22
C GLU A 152 -2.30 15.26 -20.12
N TYR A 153 -1.86 15.28 -18.85
CA TYR A 153 -2.75 15.29 -17.70
C TYR A 153 -2.62 16.57 -16.89
N ARG A 154 -3.77 17.09 -16.47
CA ARG A 154 -3.86 18.26 -15.59
C ARG A 154 -4.12 17.77 -14.16
N LEU A 155 -3.76 18.60 -13.19
CA LEU A 155 -3.92 18.30 -11.76
C LEU A 155 -5.37 17.91 -11.38
N ASP A 156 -6.35 18.66 -11.87
CA ASP A 156 -7.77 18.39 -11.61
C ASP A 156 -8.24 17.04 -12.18
N THR A 157 -7.70 16.65 -13.33
CA THR A 157 -7.98 15.35 -13.95
C THR A 157 -7.38 14.21 -13.15
N VAL A 158 -6.10 14.32 -12.77
CA VAL A 158 -5.43 13.29 -11.96
C VAL A 158 -6.09 13.15 -10.59
N LYS A 159 -6.46 14.27 -9.95
CA LYS A 159 -7.19 14.27 -8.68
C LYS A 159 -8.48 13.47 -8.79
N LYS A 160 -9.30 13.75 -9.81
CA LYS A 160 -10.56 13.01 -10.05
C LYS A 160 -10.31 11.52 -10.25
N LEU A 161 -9.29 11.15 -11.02
CA LEU A 161 -8.93 9.74 -11.23
C LEU A 161 -8.57 9.04 -9.91
N ILE A 162 -7.76 9.67 -9.07
CA ILE A 162 -7.38 9.13 -7.76
C ILE A 162 -8.60 8.97 -6.86
N GLU A 163 -9.41 10.04 -6.72
CA GLU A 163 -10.62 10.02 -5.88
C GLU A 163 -11.61 8.93 -6.33
N GLU A 164 -11.85 8.81 -7.64
CA GLU A 164 -12.70 7.76 -8.19
C GLU A 164 -12.19 6.35 -7.89
N ARG A 165 -10.88 6.10 -8.01
CA ARG A 165 -10.30 4.78 -7.74
C ARG A 165 -10.33 4.44 -6.25
N LYS A 166 -10.07 5.41 -5.38
CA LYS A 166 -10.24 5.28 -3.94
C LYS A 166 -11.68 4.91 -3.56
N GLU A 167 -12.65 5.62 -4.12
CA GLU A 167 -14.06 5.43 -3.78
C GLU A 167 -14.64 4.14 -4.37
N LYS A 168 -14.48 3.92 -5.69
CA LYS A 168 -15.15 2.83 -6.42
C LYS A 168 -14.43 1.49 -6.28
N ASP A 169 -13.09 1.51 -6.36
CA ASP A 169 -12.27 0.30 -6.46
C ASP A 169 -11.49 0.01 -5.18
N LYS A 170 -11.54 0.92 -4.20
CA LYS A 170 -10.81 0.82 -2.93
C LYS A 170 -9.29 0.71 -3.13
N TRP A 171 -8.78 1.38 -4.17
CA TRP A 171 -7.35 1.48 -4.37
C TRP A 171 -6.71 2.34 -3.28
N GLU A 172 -5.53 1.95 -2.85
CA GLU A 172 -4.70 2.69 -1.89
C GLU A 172 -3.61 3.44 -2.64
N PHE A 173 -3.32 4.67 -2.20
CA PHE A 173 -2.26 5.50 -2.78
C PHE A 173 -1.33 5.97 -1.68
N LEU A 174 -0.04 5.68 -1.79
CA LEU A 174 1.01 6.21 -0.94
C LEU A 174 1.85 7.20 -1.73
N PHE A 175 2.10 8.36 -1.13
CA PHE A 175 2.91 9.42 -1.72
C PHE A 175 4.12 9.69 -0.82
N LEU A 176 5.31 9.49 -1.34
CA LEU A 176 6.57 9.75 -0.64
C LEU A 176 7.35 10.82 -1.41
N GLY A 177 7.45 11.99 -0.80
CA GLY A 177 8.09 13.15 -1.42
C GLY A 177 9.31 13.60 -0.63
N ALA A 178 10.39 13.96 -1.33
CA ALA A 178 11.53 14.65 -0.75
C ALA A 178 11.69 16.03 -1.38
N ASN A 179 12.39 16.94 -0.71
CA ASN A 179 12.66 18.30 -1.22
C ASN A 179 11.42 19.12 -1.66
N ILE A 180 10.23 18.63 -1.36
CA ILE A 180 8.94 19.25 -1.68
C ILE A 180 8.02 19.22 -0.47
N ASP A 181 6.97 20.03 -0.48
CA ASP A 181 5.84 19.84 0.44
C ASP A 181 5.07 18.58 0.03
N ALA A 182 5.52 17.42 0.52
CA ALA A 182 4.94 16.13 0.17
C ALA A 182 3.47 16.02 0.60
N ILE A 183 3.13 16.53 1.80
CA ILE A 183 1.77 16.47 2.33
C ILE A 183 0.83 17.37 1.52
N GLY A 184 1.22 18.61 1.25
CA GLY A 184 0.43 19.53 0.44
C GLY A 184 0.30 19.06 -1.01
N THR A 185 1.36 18.49 -1.59
CA THR A 185 1.32 17.93 -2.95
C THR A 185 0.37 16.73 -3.03
N ALA A 186 0.46 15.79 -2.09
CA ALA A 186 -0.47 14.67 -1.99
C ALA A 186 -1.93 15.14 -1.84
N GLY A 187 -2.19 16.13 -0.98
CA GLY A 187 -3.52 16.72 -0.80
C GLY A 187 -4.09 17.33 -2.08
N ARG A 188 -3.26 18.03 -2.86
CA ARG A 188 -3.66 18.56 -4.17
C ARG A 188 -4.03 17.43 -5.15
N LEU A 189 -3.39 16.28 -5.05
CA LEU A 189 -3.68 15.08 -5.84
C LEU A 189 -4.89 14.27 -5.31
N GLY A 190 -5.52 14.65 -4.20
CA GLY A 190 -6.62 13.90 -3.58
C GLY A 190 -6.16 12.70 -2.74
N ILE A 191 -4.89 12.67 -2.37
CA ILE A 191 -4.30 11.66 -1.46
C ILE A 191 -4.30 12.23 -0.05
N ASP A 192 -4.83 11.47 0.91
CA ASP A 192 -4.93 11.90 2.31
C ASP A 192 -3.54 12.09 2.94
N SER A 193 -3.42 13.04 3.86
CA SER A 193 -2.18 13.30 4.60
C SER A 193 -1.68 12.07 5.35
N SER A 194 -2.57 11.19 5.79
CA SER A 194 -2.24 9.90 6.42
C SER A 194 -1.55 8.92 5.46
N ARG A 195 -1.64 9.17 4.17
CA ARG A 195 -1.03 8.35 3.10
C ARG A 195 0.15 9.05 2.41
N ALA A 196 0.59 10.16 2.96
CA ALA A 196 1.73 10.91 2.45
C ALA A 196 2.83 11.03 3.51
N ALA A 197 4.08 10.92 3.10
CA ALA A 197 5.25 11.10 3.95
C ALA A 197 6.30 11.96 3.25
N GLN A 198 6.91 12.86 4.00
CA GLN A 198 8.10 13.57 3.56
C GLN A 198 9.34 12.83 4.06
N TYR A 199 10.27 12.53 3.15
CA TYR A 199 11.54 11.89 3.51
C TYR A 199 12.72 12.78 3.14
N LYS A 200 13.91 12.45 3.65
CA LYS A 200 15.14 13.16 3.28
C LYS A 200 15.74 12.59 2.00
N SER A 201 16.05 13.49 1.04
CA SER A 201 16.68 13.15 -0.24
C SER A 201 18.17 12.89 -0.04
N ASP A 202 18.48 11.81 0.67
CA ASP A 202 19.82 11.29 0.87
C ASP A 202 19.77 9.76 0.99
N LYS A 203 20.92 9.12 1.01
CA LYS A 203 21.07 7.67 1.12
C LYS A 203 20.27 7.07 2.27
N GLN A 204 20.39 7.64 3.48
CA GLN A 204 19.72 7.12 4.66
C GLN A 204 18.20 7.25 4.56
N GLY A 205 17.70 8.41 4.11
CA GLY A 205 16.27 8.64 3.90
C GLY A 205 15.69 7.74 2.82
N THR A 206 16.42 7.54 1.72
CA THR A 206 15.99 6.62 0.65
C THR A 206 15.90 5.17 1.14
N VAL A 207 16.92 4.68 1.87
CA VAL A 207 16.91 3.34 2.47
C VAL A 207 15.74 3.21 3.44
N LYS A 208 15.56 4.18 4.36
CA LYS A 208 14.45 4.19 5.33
C LYS A 208 13.10 4.15 4.65
N ASN A 209 12.93 4.88 3.57
CA ASN A 209 11.72 4.90 2.76
C ASN A 209 11.31 3.50 2.30
N TYR A 210 12.24 2.75 1.69
CA TYR A 210 11.97 1.40 1.21
C TYR A 210 11.78 0.38 2.33
N GLU A 211 12.44 0.56 3.49
CA GLU A 211 12.19 -0.27 4.67
C GLU A 211 10.77 -0.12 5.18
N VAL A 212 10.31 1.11 5.36
CA VAL A 212 8.95 1.42 5.82
C VAL A 212 7.90 0.97 4.80
N LEU A 213 8.16 1.18 3.50
CA LEU A 213 7.29 0.68 2.44
C LEU A 213 7.16 -0.84 2.46
N ASN A 214 8.24 -1.57 2.75
CA ASN A 214 8.19 -3.02 2.88
C ASN A 214 7.17 -3.48 3.92
N GLU A 215 7.14 -2.84 5.10
CA GLU A 215 6.18 -3.17 6.15
C GLU A 215 4.75 -2.73 5.79
N ALA A 216 4.59 -1.54 5.20
CA ALA A 216 3.29 -1.07 4.72
C ALA A 216 2.66 -2.02 3.68
N ILE A 217 3.46 -2.48 2.71
CA ILE A 217 3.03 -3.46 1.70
C ILE A 217 2.64 -4.78 2.35
N LYS A 218 3.39 -5.26 3.34
CA LYS A 218 3.11 -6.49 4.07
C LYS A 218 1.75 -6.43 4.80
N GLU A 219 1.43 -5.31 5.45
CA GLU A 219 0.12 -5.09 6.07
C GLU A 219 -1.00 -5.17 5.03
N VAL A 220 -0.86 -4.47 3.90
CA VAL A 220 -1.86 -4.47 2.81
C VAL A 220 -2.06 -5.87 2.23
N ARG A 221 -0.97 -6.64 2.02
CA ARG A 221 -1.00 -8.03 1.52
C ARG A 221 -1.65 -8.99 2.50
N SER A 222 -1.50 -8.72 3.80
CA SER A 222 -2.15 -9.49 4.85
C SER A 222 -3.66 -9.20 4.98
N GLY A 223 -4.19 -8.29 4.15
CA GLY A 223 -5.60 -7.89 4.17
C GLY A 223 -5.94 -6.89 5.27
N ASN A 224 -4.94 -6.37 5.95
CA ASN A 224 -5.12 -5.35 6.98
C ASN A 224 -5.35 -3.97 6.36
N GLU A 225 -6.02 -3.10 7.11
CA GLU A 225 -6.03 -1.67 6.84
C GLU A 225 -4.68 -1.07 7.21
N LEU A 226 -4.13 -0.24 6.32
CA LEU A 226 -2.90 0.48 6.61
C LEU A 226 -3.19 1.57 7.64
N LYS A 227 -2.59 1.45 8.83
CA LYS A 227 -2.73 2.43 9.92
C LYS A 227 -1.93 3.68 9.59
N ASP A 228 -2.34 4.84 10.11
CA ASP A 228 -1.64 6.12 9.90
C ASP A 228 -0.20 6.11 10.45
N SER A 229 0.07 5.22 11.40
CA SER A 229 1.41 5.03 11.97
C SER A 229 2.44 4.39 11.02
N TRP A 230 2.04 3.95 9.81
CA TRP A 230 2.94 3.31 8.85
C TRP A 230 4.18 4.16 8.53
N LYS A 231 4.01 5.48 8.52
CA LYS A 231 5.06 6.45 8.14
C LYS A 231 5.86 7.02 9.31
N LYS A 232 5.57 6.57 10.54
CA LYS A 232 6.15 7.15 11.77
C LYS A 232 7.67 7.18 11.75
N GLU A 233 8.32 6.10 11.30
CA GLU A 233 9.78 6.03 11.25
C GLU A 233 10.38 7.00 10.23
N ILE A 234 9.70 7.29 9.13
CA ILE A 234 10.12 8.30 8.15
C ILE A 234 10.02 9.70 8.79
N GLU A 235 8.91 10.00 9.46
CA GLU A 235 8.69 11.29 10.12
C GLU A 235 9.69 11.52 11.27
N GLU A 236 9.99 10.48 12.05
CA GLU A 236 11.01 10.52 13.10
C GLU A 236 12.42 10.75 12.54
N ASP A 237 12.77 10.09 11.42
CA ASP A 237 14.06 10.28 10.75
C ASP A 237 14.23 11.74 10.29
N VAL A 238 13.22 12.30 9.64
CA VAL A 238 13.22 13.72 9.21
C VAL A 238 13.33 14.65 10.41
N LYS A 239 12.57 14.40 11.48
CA LYS A 239 12.59 15.22 12.69
C LYS A 239 13.96 15.19 13.40
N ASN A 240 14.54 14.01 13.55
CA ASN A 240 15.78 13.81 14.30
C ASN A 240 17.01 14.35 13.56
N ARG A 241 16.99 14.33 12.23
CA ARG A 241 18.10 14.84 11.40
C ARG A 241 17.96 16.32 11.00
N GLY A 242 16.89 16.98 11.46
CA GLY A 242 16.59 18.38 11.11
C GLY A 242 16.08 18.52 9.65
N LYS A 243 15.63 19.73 9.33
CA LYS A 243 15.25 20.08 7.95
C LYS A 243 16.49 20.27 7.09
#